data_c937c8aa8e8babbc7908e72df820608b
#
_entry.id   c937c8aa8e8babbc7908e72df820608b
#
_cell.length_a   1.000
_cell.length_b   1.000
_cell.length_c   1.000
_cell.angle_alpha   90.00
_cell.angle_beta   90.00
_cell.angle_gamma   90.00
#
_symmetry.space_group_name_H-M   'P 1'
#
loop_
_entity.id
_entity.type
_entity.pdbx_description
1 polymer ?
#
loop_
_entity_poly.entity_id
_entity_poly.type
_entity_poly.pdbx_seq_one_letter_code
_entity_poly.pdbx_strand_id
1 'polypeptide(L)'
;MARLPEDPMVRNIVQMIRGAQLNRRQLLRGAAVGAAAAGTLGLASCAGGSGGGGGDSIIWGNWTYYLDFDEEEGINPTLERFNEMADFTVQYVEDIDDNNTFYGKIKDALELDQFTGYDTITMTDWMNTRLIEAGQLQEFDYANMPNVENNLLESEWEALGSDPGRKFSIPWQLPTTGWAWNSEAFPEGLHTLDDLMNPKLKGKVQVLSEMRDTIGLILSGQGVDPAGDWGDAEFDTAMEWLETAIDSGQINNVKGNDYTQDLETGTMLAGFVWYGDVVMMNTDLGDQWGVEIPEFGGMIARDSFTVPNGTTAENKARVEELIDYYYQPEIAAEVAAYVAYVTPVQGAQEAMAQVDPSQVDNPAIFPTETDWEHLRQFRTLTPEEDNRYSTAFQRVLGL
;
A
#
# COMPACT_ATOMS: atom_id res chain seq x y z
N MET A 1 33.10 -22.03 0.47
CA MET A 1 32.67 -20.63 0.26
C MET A 1 32.28 -20.51 -1.22
N ALA A 2 31.02 -20.33 -1.51
CA ALA A 2 30.57 -20.12 -2.88
C ALA A 2 31.13 -18.77 -3.39
N ARG A 3 31.61 -18.75 -4.63
CA ARG A 3 32.08 -17.51 -5.27
C ARG A 3 30.90 -16.55 -5.39
N LEU A 4 31.13 -15.27 -5.10
CA LEU A 4 30.16 -14.21 -5.37
C LEU A 4 29.98 -14.08 -6.89
N PRO A 5 28.76 -13.77 -7.36
CA PRO A 5 28.48 -13.51 -8.76
C PRO A 5 29.40 -12.42 -9.34
N GLU A 6 29.71 -12.51 -10.63
CA GLU A 6 30.58 -11.54 -11.30
C GLU A 6 29.87 -10.20 -11.58
N ASP A 7 28.55 -10.22 -11.65
CA ASP A 7 27.71 -9.04 -11.82
C ASP A 7 27.76 -8.16 -10.58
N PRO A 8 28.05 -6.85 -10.69
CA PRO A 8 28.14 -5.93 -9.56
C PRO A 8 26.82 -5.77 -8.79
N MET A 9 25.68 -5.76 -9.48
CA MET A 9 24.35 -5.58 -8.90
C MET A 9 23.94 -6.81 -8.10
N VAL A 10 24.05 -8.00 -8.70
CA VAL A 10 23.78 -9.28 -8.02
C VAL A 10 24.73 -9.49 -6.83
N ARG A 11 25.95 -9.00 -6.91
CA ARG A 11 26.93 -9.04 -5.80
C ARG A 11 26.47 -8.17 -4.63
N ASN A 12 25.96 -6.97 -4.90
CA ASN A 12 25.47 -6.05 -3.87
C ASN A 12 24.25 -6.62 -3.15
N ILE A 13 23.29 -7.18 -3.89
CA ILE A 13 22.08 -7.83 -3.35
C ILE A 13 22.49 -9.01 -2.44
N VAL A 14 23.40 -9.90 -2.89
CA VAL A 14 23.90 -11.00 -2.09
C VAL A 14 24.65 -10.53 -0.84
N GLN A 15 25.34 -9.38 -0.90
CA GLN A 15 26.00 -8.79 0.25
C GLN A 15 25.00 -8.18 1.25
N MET A 16 23.94 -7.52 0.79
CA MET A 16 22.87 -6.98 1.64
C MET A 16 22.11 -8.09 2.37
N ILE A 17 21.69 -9.14 1.65
CA ILE A 17 21.05 -10.32 2.26
C ILE A 17 21.93 -10.98 3.32
N ARG A 18 23.23 -11.11 3.07
CA ARG A 18 24.19 -11.63 4.05
C ARG A 18 24.39 -10.68 5.22
N GLY A 19 24.35 -9.38 5.00
CA GLY A 19 24.41 -8.34 6.04
C GLY A 19 23.19 -8.38 6.97
N ALA A 20 21.99 -8.51 6.43
CA ALA A 20 20.76 -8.65 7.19
C ALA A 20 20.73 -9.92 8.05
N GLN A 21 21.22 -11.05 7.52
CA GLN A 21 21.31 -12.29 8.29
C GLN A 21 22.37 -12.23 9.41
N LEU A 22 23.43 -11.45 9.23
CA LEU A 22 24.46 -11.25 10.26
C LEU A 22 23.92 -10.38 11.41
N ASN A 23 23.09 -9.37 11.12
CA ASN A 23 22.50 -8.53 12.14
C ASN A 23 21.54 -9.28 13.06
N ARG A 24 20.72 -10.20 12.55
CA ARG A 24 19.86 -11.07 13.38
C ARG A 24 20.64 -12.00 14.30
N ARG A 25 21.77 -12.55 13.84
CA ARG A 25 22.65 -13.40 14.67
C ARG A 25 23.46 -12.61 15.70
N GLN A 26 23.80 -11.37 15.43
CA GLN A 26 24.49 -10.49 16.38
C GLN A 26 23.56 -10.01 17.50
N LEU A 27 22.29 -9.74 17.22
CA LEU A 27 21.29 -9.40 18.24
C LEU A 27 21.11 -10.55 19.26
N LEU A 28 21.07 -11.80 18.80
CA LEU A 28 20.93 -12.98 19.66
C LEU A 28 22.21 -13.31 20.45
N ARG A 29 23.40 -12.89 20.00
CA ARG A 29 24.65 -13.04 20.72
C ARG A 29 24.98 -11.90 21.69
N GLY A 30 24.46 -10.69 21.42
CA GLY A 30 24.59 -9.53 22.31
C GLY A 30 23.79 -9.65 23.60
N ALA A 31 22.69 -10.38 23.59
CA ALA A 31 21.85 -10.61 24.77
C ALA A 31 22.45 -11.59 25.81
N ALA A 32 23.49 -12.34 25.46
CA ALA A 32 24.08 -13.36 26.33
C ALA A 32 25.33 -12.90 27.10
N VAL A 33 25.88 -11.70 26.85
CA VAL A 33 27.12 -11.21 27.48
C VAL A 33 26.94 -9.95 28.36
N GLY A 34 25.72 -9.41 28.45
CA GLY A 34 25.39 -8.14 29.15
C GLY A 34 25.05 -8.27 30.63
N ALA A 35 25.28 -9.42 31.31
CA ALA A 35 24.85 -9.62 32.71
C ALA A 35 25.98 -9.51 33.76
N ALA A 36 27.03 -8.73 33.52
CA ALA A 36 28.05 -8.49 34.52
C ALA A 36 28.78 -7.16 34.34
N ALA A 37 28.13 -6.03 34.58
CA ALA A 37 28.75 -4.77 35.01
C ALA A 37 27.67 -3.80 35.48
N ALA A 38 27.11 -4.01 36.64
CA ALA A 38 26.33 -3.01 37.36
C ALA A 38 27.27 -2.13 38.16
N GLY A 39 27.38 -0.87 37.80
CA GLY A 39 28.15 0.16 38.48
C GLY A 39 27.72 1.55 38.08
N THR A 40 26.78 2.07 38.86
CA THR A 40 26.50 3.50 39.11
C THR A 40 26.82 4.54 38.04
N LEU A 41 25.78 5.10 37.42
CA LEU A 41 25.69 6.53 37.12
C LEU A 41 24.22 6.89 36.79
N GLY A 42 23.64 7.76 37.64
CA GLY A 42 22.67 8.78 37.28
C GLY A 42 21.28 8.32 36.86
N LEU A 43 20.39 8.02 37.83
CA LEU A 43 18.94 8.19 37.68
C LEU A 43 18.65 9.67 37.42
N ALA A 44 18.61 10.12 36.19
CA ALA A 44 17.91 11.32 35.78
C ALA A 44 16.51 10.88 35.35
N SER A 45 15.58 11.07 36.24
CA SER A 45 14.16 11.23 36.13
C SER A 45 13.67 11.60 34.72
N CYS A 46 12.99 10.66 34.06
CA CYS A 46 11.94 10.99 33.12
C CYS A 46 10.62 10.65 33.76
N ALA A 47 10.15 11.55 34.61
CA ALA A 47 8.78 11.59 35.04
C ALA A 47 8.01 12.49 34.08
N GLY A 48 6.98 11.93 33.45
CA GLY A 48 5.77 12.64 33.03
C GLY A 48 5.97 13.72 31.97
N GLY A 49 5.73 13.39 30.72
CA GLY A 49 5.40 14.32 29.67
C GLY A 49 4.34 13.69 28.79
N SER A 50 3.10 13.96 29.13
CA SER A 50 2.01 13.90 28.18
C SER A 50 2.27 14.95 27.11
N GLY A 51 2.26 14.56 25.84
CA GLY A 51 2.26 15.52 24.76
C GLY A 51 3.09 15.04 23.59
N GLY A 52 2.46 15.03 22.44
CA GLY A 52 3.04 14.73 21.16
C GLY A 52 4.39 15.40 20.91
N GLY A 53 5.13 14.84 19.99
CA GLY A 53 6.46 15.25 19.63
C GLY A 53 6.56 16.75 19.40
N GLY A 54 7.04 17.48 20.41
CA GLY A 54 7.39 18.88 20.33
C GLY A 54 8.83 19.03 19.83
N GLY A 55 9.05 18.68 18.58
CA GLY A 55 10.26 18.94 17.81
C GLY A 55 9.83 19.44 16.45
N ASP A 56 10.74 20.06 15.71
CA ASP A 56 10.51 20.57 14.35
C ASP A 56 10.36 19.42 13.34
N SER A 57 9.53 18.44 13.63
CA SER A 57 9.31 17.26 12.76
C SER A 57 7.90 16.67 12.92
N ILE A 58 7.40 16.08 11.82
CA ILE A 58 6.21 15.23 11.77
C ILE A 58 6.58 13.82 11.35
N ILE A 59 5.73 12.84 11.68
CA ILE A 59 5.90 11.42 11.35
C ILE A 59 4.78 11.01 10.40
N TRP A 60 5.17 10.54 9.21
CA TRP A 60 4.25 10.01 8.20
C TRP A 60 4.39 8.49 8.08
N GLY A 61 3.36 7.75 8.52
CA GLY A 61 3.26 6.31 8.33
C GLY A 61 2.65 5.97 6.97
N ASN A 62 3.34 5.17 6.19
CA ASN A 62 2.93 4.81 4.83
C ASN A 62 3.24 3.33 4.52
N TRP A 63 2.85 2.89 3.34
CA TRP A 63 3.12 1.57 2.79
C TRP A 63 4.56 1.48 2.29
N THR A 64 5.06 0.25 2.19
CA THR A 64 6.37 -0.03 1.60
C THR A 64 6.38 0.29 0.10
N TYR A 65 7.45 0.89 -0.40
CA TYR A 65 7.63 1.30 -1.81
C TYR A 65 6.59 2.30 -2.33
N TYR A 66 6.03 3.13 -1.48
CA TYR A 66 4.93 4.02 -1.83
C TYR A 66 5.33 5.50 -1.96
N LEU A 67 6.62 5.75 -2.03
CA LEU A 67 7.23 7.05 -2.29
C LEU A 67 8.51 6.85 -3.12
N ASP A 68 8.84 7.80 -3.99
CA ASP A 68 10.05 7.76 -4.81
C ASP A 68 11.31 7.56 -3.96
N PHE A 69 12.19 6.67 -4.41
CA PHE A 69 13.39 6.30 -3.67
C PHE A 69 14.60 6.20 -4.60
N ASP A 70 15.69 6.84 -4.24
CA ASP A 70 16.99 6.72 -4.90
C ASP A 70 17.89 5.75 -4.12
N GLU A 71 18.14 4.57 -4.71
CA GLU A 71 18.95 3.54 -4.07
C GLU A 71 20.43 3.92 -3.91
N GLU A 72 20.96 4.78 -4.80
CA GLU A 72 22.37 5.18 -4.75
C GLU A 72 22.62 6.17 -3.61
N GLU A 73 21.69 7.10 -3.40
CA GLU A 73 21.76 8.11 -2.37
C GLU A 73 21.06 7.67 -1.06
N GLY A 74 20.15 6.71 -1.13
CA GLY A 74 19.39 6.20 0.01
C GLY A 74 18.39 7.20 0.57
N ILE A 75 17.77 8.00 -0.29
CA ILE A 75 16.84 9.08 0.06
C ILE A 75 15.54 8.96 -0.76
N ASN A 76 14.52 9.67 -0.32
CA ASN A 76 13.29 9.91 -1.10
C ASN A 76 13.40 11.33 -1.72
N PRO A 77 13.74 11.47 -3.02
CA PRO A 77 14.12 12.74 -3.62
C PRO A 77 13.06 13.85 -3.49
N THR A 78 11.76 13.50 -3.68
CA THR A 78 10.69 14.50 -3.53
C THR A 78 10.56 14.98 -2.09
N LEU A 79 10.71 14.06 -1.12
CA LEU A 79 10.62 14.36 0.30
C LEU A 79 11.84 15.16 0.79
N GLU A 80 13.04 14.85 0.29
CA GLU A 80 14.24 15.59 0.65
C GLU A 80 14.12 17.05 0.18
N ARG A 81 13.61 17.30 -1.05
CA ARG A 81 13.32 18.66 -1.52
C ARG A 81 12.28 19.38 -0.65
N PHE A 82 11.24 18.66 -0.18
CA PHE A 82 10.31 19.24 0.77
C PHE A 82 11.00 19.63 2.08
N ASN A 83 11.79 18.73 2.66
CA ASN A 83 12.52 18.96 3.91
C ASN A 83 13.53 20.14 3.80
N GLU A 84 14.08 20.39 2.61
CA GLU A 84 14.95 21.54 2.37
C GLU A 84 14.20 22.89 2.31
N MET A 85 12.90 22.88 1.96
CA MET A 85 12.08 24.08 1.80
C MET A 85 11.30 24.43 3.06
N ALA A 86 10.81 23.41 3.79
CA ALA A 86 10.01 23.57 4.99
C ALA A 86 10.86 24.00 6.20
N ASP A 87 10.24 24.60 7.20
CA ASP A 87 10.89 24.94 8.49
C ASP A 87 10.84 23.78 9.50
N PHE A 88 10.41 22.61 9.05
CA PHE A 88 10.36 21.34 9.81
C PHE A 88 10.78 20.18 8.91
N THR A 89 10.96 19.01 9.48
CA THR A 89 11.30 17.78 8.75
C THR A 89 10.18 16.74 8.83
N VAL A 90 10.10 15.88 7.81
CA VAL A 90 9.19 14.73 7.79
C VAL A 90 9.98 13.45 7.98
N GLN A 91 9.64 12.71 9.03
CA GLN A 91 10.10 11.34 9.19
C GLN A 91 9.14 10.42 8.46
N TYR A 92 9.56 9.90 7.30
CA TYR A 92 8.82 8.91 6.53
C TYR A 92 9.07 7.52 7.09
N VAL A 93 8.01 6.74 7.33
CA VAL A 93 8.10 5.41 7.94
C VAL A 93 7.22 4.42 7.19
N GLU A 94 7.84 3.42 6.59
CA GLU A 94 7.17 2.31 5.89
C GLU A 94 6.77 1.22 6.90
N ASP A 95 5.66 1.44 7.58
CA ASP A 95 5.19 0.58 8.69
C ASP A 95 3.84 -0.09 8.39
N ILE A 96 3.25 0.21 7.23
CA ILE A 96 1.97 -0.34 6.77
C ILE A 96 2.23 -1.45 5.75
N ASP A 97 1.88 -2.68 6.08
CA ASP A 97 1.91 -3.85 5.20
C ASP A 97 0.49 -4.38 4.94
N ASP A 98 -0.42 -4.16 5.89
CA ASP A 98 -1.83 -4.56 5.84
C ASP A 98 -2.66 -3.63 6.74
N ASN A 99 -3.82 -3.16 6.25
CA ASN A 99 -4.68 -2.22 6.97
C ASN A 99 -5.10 -2.73 8.36
N ASN A 100 -5.55 -3.99 8.48
CA ASN A 100 -6.05 -4.53 9.75
C ASN A 100 -4.91 -4.72 10.76
N THR A 101 -3.76 -5.20 10.30
CA THR A 101 -2.56 -5.39 11.12
C THR A 101 -2.06 -4.05 11.65
N PHE A 102 -1.98 -3.04 10.80
CA PHE A 102 -1.57 -1.70 11.20
C PHE A 102 -2.60 -1.04 12.12
N TYR A 103 -3.90 -1.11 11.80
CA TYR A 103 -4.96 -0.65 12.68
C TYR A 103 -4.85 -1.30 14.07
N GLY A 104 -4.64 -2.62 14.14
CA GLY A 104 -4.43 -3.35 15.39
C GLY A 104 -3.27 -2.80 16.24
N LYS A 105 -2.22 -2.24 15.60
CA LYS A 105 -1.07 -1.62 16.27
C LYS A 105 -1.41 -0.28 16.92
N ILE A 106 -2.29 0.52 16.31
CA ILE A 106 -2.57 1.91 16.73
C ILE A 106 -3.93 2.13 17.38
N LYS A 107 -4.84 1.14 17.33
CA LYS A 107 -6.25 1.27 17.72
C LYS A 107 -6.43 1.78 19.15
N ASP A 108 -5.61 1.32 20.12
CA ASP A 108 -5.75 1.70 21.51
C ASP A 108 -5.45 3.19 21.72
N ALA A 109 -4.51 3.75 20.95
CA ALA A 109 -4.21 5.18 20.95
C ALA A 109 -5.31 5.98 20.26
N LEU A 110 -5.85 5.47 19.13
CA LEU A 110 -6.99 6.08 18.42
C LEU A 110 -8.24 6.16 19.32
N GLU A 111 -8.59 5.07 20.02
CA GLU A 111 -9.74 5.01 20.90
C GLU A 111 -9.65 5.99 22.09
N LEU A 112 -8.45 6.41 22.46
CA LEU A 112 -8.17 7.30 23.56
C LEU A 112 -7.81 8.74 23.13
N ASP A 113 -7.91 9.04 21.84
CA ASP A 113 -7.45 10.30 21.23
C ASP A 113 -6.00 10.64 21.60
N GLN A 114 -5.15 9.62 21.73
CA GLN A 114 -3.73 9.77 22.05
C GLN A 114 -2.90 9.72 20.77
N PHE A 115 -1.68 10.26 20.85
CA PHE A 115 -0.72 10.18 19.75
C PHE A 115 -0.42 8.73 19.41
N THR A 116 -0.67 8.37 18.14
CA THR A 116 -0.55 6.99 17.62
C THR A 116 0.90 6.56 17.35
N GLY A 117 1.83 7.50 17.39
CA GLY A 117 3.20 7.36 16.88
C GLY A 117 3.38 8.00 15.50
N TYR A 118 2.29 8.47 14.88
CA TYR A 118 2.26 9.09 13.56
C TYR A 118 1.40 10.35 13.61
N ASP A 119 1.85 11.42 12.92
CA ASP A 119 1.07 12.66 12.75
C ASP A 119 0.10 12.54 11.58
N THR A 120 0.48 11.80 10.55
CA THR A 120 -0.39 11.39 9.44
C THR A 120 -0.14 9.92 9.08
N ILE A 121 -1.18 9.25 8.61
CA ILE A 121 -1.14 7.86 8.15
C ILE A 121 -1.85 7.77 6.81
N THR A 122 -1.31 6.93 5.92
CA THR A 122 -1.91 6.67 4.61
C THR A 122 -2.54 5.28 4.62
N MET A 123 -3.87 5.22 4.74
CA MET A 123 -4.61 3.96 4.79
C MET A 123 -5.65 3.92 3.68
N THR A 124 -6.10 2.71 3.34
CA THR A 124 -7.14 2.53 2.33
C THR A 124 -8.48 3.11 2.80
N ASP A 125 -9.23 3.72 1.89
CA ASP A 125 -10.47 4.46 2.19
C ASP A 125 -11.52 3.65 2.95
N TRP A 126 -11.58 2.33 2.77
CA TRP A 126 -12.49 1.50 3.56
C TRP A 126 -12.11 1.47 5.05
N MET A 127 -10.81 1.50 5.37
CA MET A 127 -10.34 1.63 6.76
C MET A 127 -10.54 3.07 7.24
N ASN A 128 -10.27 4.06 6.38
CA ASN A 128 -10.56 5.46 6.68
C ASN A 128 -12.04 5.68 6.99
N THR A 129 -12.96 5.02 6.26
CA THR A 129 -14.40 5.02 6.60
C THR A 129 -14.64 4.57 8.04
N ARG A 130 -14.01 3.49 8.47
CA ARG A 130 -14.12 2.99 9.85
C ARG A 130 -13.62 4.02 10.88
N LEU A 131 -12.50 4.66 10.60
CA LEU A 131 -11.93 5.70 11.49
C LEU A 131 -12.80 6.96 11.52
N ILE A 132 -13.38 7.37 10.40
CA ILE A 132 -14.31 8.51 10.28
C ILE A 132 -15.58 8.22 11.07
N GLU A 133 -16.21 7.07 10.90
CA GLU A 133 -17.41 6.66 11.61
C GLU A 133 -17.18 6.56 13.12
N ALA A 134 -15.97 6.15 13.54
CA ALA A 134 -15.55 6.13 14.94
C ALA A 134 -15.20 7.52 15.51
N GLY A 135 -15.15 8.57 14.68
CA GLY A 135 -14.78 9.93 15.08
C GLY A 135 -13.33 10.07 15.51
N GLN A 136 -12.41 9.29 14.92
CA GLN A 136 -11.00 9.19 15.32
C GLN A 136 -10.05 10.06 14.50
N LEU A 137 -10.58 10.81 13.50
CA LEU A 137 -9.80 11.65 12.59
C LEU A 137 -10.16 13.13 12.74
N GLN A 138 -9.21 13.99 12.44
CA GLN A 138 -9.38 15.44 12.36
C GLN A 138 -9.79 15.89 10.97
N GLU A 139 -10.64 16.92 10.88
CA GLU A 139 -10.97 17.56 9.61
C GLU A 139 -9.77 18.36 9.09
N PHE A 140 -9.52 18.30 7.78
CA PHE A 140 -8.53 19.15 7.10
C PHE A 140 -9.00 20.60 6.96
N ASP A 141 -8.06 21.54 6.93
CA ASP A 141 -8.29 22.94 6.61
C ASP A 141 -7.78 23.26 5.20
N TYR A 142 -8.66 23.29 4.23
CA TYR A 142 -8.33 23.56 2.83
C TYR A 142 -7.68 24.93 2.59
N ALA A 143 -7.83 25.88 3.53
CA ALA A 143 -7.10 27.15 3.43
C ALA A 143 -5.58 26.97 3.45
N ASN A 144 -5.09 25.83 3.98
CA ASN A 144 -3.66 25.47 4.00
C ASN A 144 -3.28 24.60 2.78
N MET A 145 -4.24 24.19 1.95
CA MET A 145 -4.04 23.22 0.87
C MET A 145 -4.60 23.69 -0.49
N PRO A 146 -4.16 24.86 -1.01
CA PRO A 146 -4.67 25.38 -2.28
C PRO A 146 -4.37 24.49 -3.49
N ASN A 147 -3.28 23.72 -3.49
CA ASN A 147 -2.96 22.78 -4.57
C ASN A 147 -3.94 21.59 -4.55
N VAL A 148 -4.29 21.09 -3.37
CA VAL A 148 -5.30 20.02 -3.23
C VAL A 148 -6.65 20.52 -3.78
N GLU A 149 -7.09 21.73 -3.38
CA GLU A 149 -8.36 22.31 -3.82
C GLU A 149 -8.41 22.50 -5.33
N ASN A 150 -7.30 22.86 -5.97
CA ASN A 150 -7.23 23.12 -7.39
C ASN A 150 -6.94 21.88 -8.25
N ASN A 151 -6.21 20.91 -7.72
CA ASN A 151 -5.62 19.83 -8.52
C ASN A 151 -6.13 18.43 -8.15
N LEU A 152 -6.95 18.26 -7.11
CA LEU A 152 -7.62 16.97 -6.89
C LEU A 152 -8.57 16.68 -8.05
N LEU A 153 -8.50 15.48 -8.64
CA LEU A 153 -9.40 15.06 -9.71
C LEU A 153 -10.87 15.23 -9.27
N GLU A 154 -11.71 15.76 -10.15
CA GLU A 154 -13.13 16.03 -9.88
C GLU A 154 -13.88 14.78 -9.41
N SER A 155 -13.55 13.61 -9.95
CA SER A 155 -14.14 12.32 -9.56
C SER A 155 -13.85 11.93 -8.12
N GLU A 156 -12.77 12.43 -7.52
CA GLU A 156 -12.32 12.00 -6.21
C GLU A 156 -13.00 12.73 -5.04
N TRP A 157 -13.59 13.92 -5.30
CA TRP A 157 -14.28 14.70 -4.26
C TRP A 157 -15.44 13.94 -3.61
N GLU A 158 -16.17 13.16 -4.39
CA GLU A 158 -17.36 12.41 -3.94
C GLU A 158 -17.14 10.88 -3.99
N ALA A 159 -15.91 10.44 -4.26
CA ALA A 159 -15.61 9.01 -4.43
C ALA A 159 -15.79 8.19 -3.15
N LEU A 160 -15.69 8.82 -1.96
CA LEU A 160 -15.90 8.17 -0.67
C LEU A 160 -17.19 8.67 -0.01
N GLY A 161 -18.23 7.84 -0.04
CA GLY A 161 -19.54 8.21 0.49
C GLY A 161 -19.59 8.54 2.00
N SER A 162 -18.65 8.03 2.78
CA SER A 162 -18.47 8.35 4.21
C SER A 162 -17.75 9.68 4.46
N ASP A 163 -17.10 10.25 3.42
CA ASP A 163 -16.36 11.51 3.50
C ASP A 163 -16.63 12.41 2.29
N PRO A 164 -17.87 12.85 2.08
CA PRO A 164 -18.20 13.73 0.96
C PRO A 164 -17.46 15.06 1.09
N GLY A 165 -16.82 15.47 0.00
CA GLY A 165 -15.96 16.65 -0.05
C GLY A 165 -14.60 16.48 0.65
N ARG A 166 -14.18 15.24 0.90
CA ARG A 166 -12.85 14.88 1.40
C ARG A 166 -12.41 15.67 2.64
N LYS A 167 -13.26 15.74 3.66
CA LYS A 167 -12.98 16.51 4.88
C LYS A 167 -11.92 15.86 5.76
N PHE A 168 -11.87 14.52 5.80
CA PHE A 168 -11.03 13.73 6.70
C PHE A 168 -9.96 12.94 5.99
N SER A 169 -10.09 12.76 4.65
CA SER A 169 -9.17 11.94 3.86
C SER A 169 -8.82 12.63 2.54
N ILE A 170 -7.54 12.74 2.24
CA ILE A 170 -7.05 13.27 0.97
C ILE A 170 -6.37 12.14 0.21
N PRO A 171 -6.83 11.75 -1.01
CA PRO A 171 -6.24 10.66 -1.78
C PRO A 171 -4.74 10.83 -2.00
N TRP A 172 -3.96 9.75 -1.77
CA TRP A 172 -2.54 9.69 -2.03
C TRP A 172 -2.25 9.03 -3.38
N GLN A 173 -2.67 7.77 -3.50
CA GLN A 173 -2.58 7.00 -4.74
C GLN A 173 -3.84 6.12 -4.89
N LEU A 174 -4.13 5.70 -6.10
CA LEU A 174 -5.23 4.81 -6.41
C LEU A 174 -4.66 3.47 -6.94
N PRO A 175 -4.28 2.54 -6.05
CA PRO A 175 -3.77 1.26 -6.47
C PRO A 175 -4.83 0.45 -7.22
N THR A 176 -4.41 -0.17 -8.31
CA THR A 176 -5.22 -1.09 -9.09
C THR A 176 -4.77 -2.52 -8.84
N THR A 177 -5.73 -3.44 -8.72
CA THR A 177 -5.48 -4.85 -8.49
C THR A 177 -5.92 -5.65 -9.70
N GLY A 178 -5.01 -6.46 -10.20
CA GLY A 178 -5.23 -7.41 -11.26
C GLY A 178 -4.56 -8.73 -10.95
N TRP A 179 -4.07 -9.37 -11.97
CA TRP A 179 -3.24 -10.55 -11.82
C TRP A 179 -1.99 -10.53 -12.65
N ALA A 180 -1.01 -11.31 -12.21
CA ALA A 180 0.23 -11.52 -12.95
C ALA A 180 0.52 -13.00 -13.15
N TRP A 181 1.37 -13.28 -14.13
CA TRP A 181 1.86 -14.63 -14.41
C TRP A 181 3.29 -14.57 -14.98
N ASN A 182 4.01 -15.66 -14.78
CA ASN A 182 5.33 -15.80 -15.40
C ASN A 182 5.17 -16.01 -16.92
N SER A 183 5.68 -15.06 -17.72
CA SER A 183 5.51 -15.02 -19.19
C SER A 183 6.21 -16.17 -19.90
N GLU A 184 7.30 -16.71 -19.35
CA GLU A 184 7.98 -17.89 -19.92
C GLU A 184 7.13 -19.16 -19.72
N ALA A 185 6.52 -19.31 -18.54
CA ALA A 185 5.68 -20.46 -18.22
C ALA A 185 4.31 -20.43 -18.91
N PHE A 186 3.76 -19.23 -19.12
CA PHE A 186 2.43 -18.98 -19.71
C PHE A 186 2.49 -17.87 -20.76
N PRO A 187 3.09 -18.14 -21.94
CA PRO A 187 3.27 -17.13 -22.98
C PRO A 187 1.95 -16.65 -23.62
N GLU A 188 0.86 -17.41 -23.47
CA GLU A 188 -0.47 -17.03 -23.95
C GLU A 188 -1.27 -16.21 -22.93
N GLY A 189 -0.72 -15.99 -21.72
CA GLY A 189 -1.40 -15.32 -20.64
C GLY A 189 -2.33 -16.22 -19.80
N LEU A 190 -2.99 -15.60 -18.81
CA LEU A 190 -4.06 -16.17 -18.00
C LEU A 190 -5.21 -15.17 -18.03
N HIS A 191 -6.44 -15.60 -18.36
CA HIS A 191 -7.54 -14.69 -18.68
C HIS A 191 -8.81 -14.94 -17.87
N THR A 192 -8.86 -16.06 -17.13
CA THR A 192 -10.04 -16.47 -16.34
C THR A 192 -9.62 -16.98 -14.97
N LEU A 193 -10.55 -17.00 -14.00
CA LEU A 193 -10.29 -17.64 -12.70
C LEU A 193 -9.94 -19.12 -12.85
N ASP A 194 -10.49 -19.80 -13.87
CA ASP A 194 -10.21 -21.21 -14.13
C ASP A 194 -8.74 -21.42 -14.58
N ASP A 195 -8.12 -20.43 -15.22
CA ASP A 195 -6.70 -20.50 -15.59
C ASP A 195 -5.80 -20.56 -14.36
N LEU A 196 -6.18 -19.90 -13.25
CA LEU A 196 -5.45 -19.99 -11.98
C LEU A 196 -5.55 -21.39 -11.37
N MET A 197 -6.57 -22.18 -11.75
CA MET A 197 -6.72 -23.58 -11.33
C MET A 197 -5.96 -24.57 -12.22
N ASN A 198 -5.15 -24.09 -13.16
CA ASN A 198 -4.32 -24.93 -14.03
C ASN A 198 -3.38 -25.82 -13.18
N PRO A 199 -3.34 -27.15 -13.40
CA PRO A 199 -2.48 -28.05 -12.63
C PRO A 199 -0.98 -27.72 -12.67
N LYS A 200 -0.50 -27.02 -13.70
CA LYS A 200 0.89 -26.54 -13.77
C LYS A 200 1.22 -25.48 -12.72
N LEU A 201 0.20 -24.77 -12.24
CA LEU A 201 0.31 -23.74 -11.20
C LEU A 201 0.14 -24.29 -9.79
N LYS A 202 -0.08 -25.61 -9.61
CA LYS A 202 -0.34 -26.19 -8.29
C LYS A 202 0.78 -25.84 -7.28
N GLY A 203 0.41 -25.17 -6.19
CA GLY A 203 1.33 -24.70 -5.16
C GLY A 203 2.19 -23.52 -5.61
N LYS A 204 1.77 -22.77 -6.64
CA LYS A 204 2.46 -21.62 -7.22
C LYS A 204 1.54 -20.42 -7.44
N VAL A 205 0.28 -20.51 -7.00
CA VAL A 205 -0.68 -19.40 -7.02
C VAL A 205 -0.69 -18.73 -5.66
N GLN A 206 -0.74 -17.40 -5.65
CA GLN A 206 -0.94 -16.60 -4.45
C GLN A 206 -2.09 -15.60 -4.67
N VAL A 207 -2.70 -15.18 -3.58
CA VAL A 207 -3.70 -14.13 -3.56
C VAL A 207 -3.36 -13.11 -2.46
N LEU A 208 -3.98 -11.95 -2.52
CA LEU A 208 -3.69 -10.87 -1.59
C LEU A 208 -4.38 -11.09 -0.22
N SER A 209 -3.76 -10.65 0.85
CA SER A 209 -4.34 -10.63 2.20
C SER A 209 -5.42 -9.56 2.35
N GLU A 210 -5.51 -8.63 1.41
CA GLU A 210 -6.61 -7.67 1.35
C GLU A 210 -7.88 -8.35 0.82
N MET A 211 -8.89 -8.44 1.70
CA MET A 211 -10.15 -9.15 1.39
C MET A 211 -10.87 -8.52 0.19
N ARG A 212 -10.90 -7.18 0.12
CA ARG A 212 -11.66 -6.48 -0.92
C ARG A 212 -11.06 -6.69 -2.29
N ASP A 213 -9.75 -6.75 -2.39
CA ASP A 213 -9.05 -7.07 -3.62
C ASP A 213 -9.27 -8.53 -4.03
N THR A 214 -9.00 -9.46 -3.10
CA THR A 214 -9.10 -10.89 -3.40
C THR A 214 -10.54 -11.31 -3.69
N ILE A 215 -11.48 -10.96 -2.83
CA ILE A 215 -12.90 -11.32 -3.05
C ILE A 215 -13.49 -10.52 -4.22
N GLY A 216 -13.09 -9.26 -4.39
CA GLY A 216 -13.52 -8.44 -5.53
C GLY A 216 -13.15 -9.04 -6.88
N LEU A 217 -11.90 -9.49 -7.04
CA LEU A 217 -11.46 -10.20 -8.26
C LEU A 217 -12.20 -11.53 -8.46
N ILE A 218 -12.45 -12.29 -7.39
CA ILE A 218 -13.20 -13.55 -7.48
C ILE A 218 -14.65 -13.27 -7.89
N LEU A 219 -15.32 -12.29 -7.27
CA LEU A 219 -16.69 -11.88 -7.64
C LEU A 219 -16.74 -11.46 -9.12
N SER A 220 -15.82 -10.58 -9.55
CA SER A 220 -15.73 -10.15 -10.95
C SER A 220 -15.59 -11.34 -11.90
N GLY A 221 -14.68 -12.27 -11.60
CA GLY A 221 -14.47 -13.48 -12.39
C GLY A 221 -15.64 -14.45 -12.37
N GLN A 222 -16.54 -14.37 -11.39
CA GLN A 222 -17.81 -15.10 -11.32
C GLN A 222 -18.96 -14.33 -11.99
N GLY A 223 -18.70 -13.16 -12.58
CA GLY A 223 -19.69 -12.31 -13.26
C GLY A 223 -20.56 -11.47 -12.33
N VAL A 224 -20.11 -11.27 -11.09
CA VAL A 224 -20.74 -10.38 -10.11
C VAL A 224 -19.97 -9.05 -10.10
N ASP A 225 -20.66 -7.92 -10.28
CA ASP A 225 -20.04 -6.61 -10.16
C ASP A 225 -19.73 -6.29 -8.67
N PRO A 226 -18.46 -6.16 -8.25
CA PRO A 226 -18.11 -5.86 -6.86
C PRO A 226 -18.65 -4.52 -6.36
N ALA A 227 -18.93 -3.58 -7.25
CA ALA A 227 -19.53 -2.29 -6.92
C ALA A 227 -21.08 -2.35 -6.85
N GLY A 228 -21.68 -3.47 -7.30
CA GLY A 228 -23.10 -3.65 -7.43
C GLY A 228 -23.82 -4.05 -6.15
N ASP A 229 -25.08 -4.40 -6.28
CA ASP A 229 -25.93 -4.89 -5.20
C ASP A 229 -25.82 -6.41 -5.10
N TRP A 230 -24.85 -6.90 -4.34
CA TRP A 230 -24.61 -8.30 -4.00
C TRP A 230 -24.66 -8.49 -2.48
N GLY A 231 -24.79 -9.73 -2.02
CA GLY A 231 -24.93 -10.03 -0.60
C GLY A 231 -24.25 -11.34 -0.20
N ASP A 232 -24.77 -11.96 0.84
CA ASP A 232 -24.19 -13.17 1.46
C ASP A 232 -24.01 -14.31 0.47
N ALA A 233 -24.97 -14.52 -0.42
CA ALA A 233 -24.94 -15.66 -1.33
C ALA A 233 -23.77 -15.57 -2.35
N GLU A 234 -23.52 -14.38 -2.87
CA GLU A 234 -22.42 -14.11 -3.78
C GLU A 234 -21.08 -14.16 -3.04
N PHE A 235 -21.03 -13.56 -1.83
CA PHE A 235 -19.84 -13.63 -0.97
C PHE A 235 -19.49 -15.07 -0.61
N ASP A 236 -20.48 -15.88 -0.17
CA ASP A 236 -20.26 -17.28 0.19
C ASP A 236 -19.76 -18.09 -1.01
N THR A 237 -20.27 -17.80 -2.23
CA THR A 237 -19.81 -18.46 -3.47
C THR A 237 -18.35 -18.09 -3.78
N ALA A 238 -17.97 -16.84 -3.61
CA ALA A 238 -16.59 -16.40 -3.78
C ALA A 238 -15.66 -17.06 -2.75
N MET A 239 -16.09 -17.14 -1.50
CA MET A 239 -15.36 -17.82 -0.42
C MET A 239 -15.21 -19.33 -0.68
N GLU A 240 -16.24 -20.01 -1.21
CA GLU A 240 -16.17 -21.44 -1.57
C GLU A 240 -15.10 -21.69 -2.65
N TRP A 241 -14.99 -20.80 -3.63
CA TRP A 241 -13.92 -20.87 -4.64
C TRP A 241 -12.54 -20.74 -3.97
N LEU A 242 -12.36 -19.73 -3.10
CA LEU A 242 -11.10 -19.49 -2.39
C LEU A 242 -10.71 -20.67 -1.50
N GLU A 243 -11.65 -21.17 -0.67
CA GLU A 243 -11.44 -22.35 0.18
C GLU A 243 -11.04 -23.57 -0.64
N THR A 244 -11.75 -23.84 -1.76
CA THR A 244 -11.44 -24.94 -2.67
C THR A 244 -10.04 -24.82 -3.25
N ALA A 245 -9.63 -23.63 -3.65
CA ALA A 245 -8.31 -23.38 -4.22
C ALA A 245 -7.20 -23.57 -3.17
N ILE A 246 -7.42 -23.15 -1.93
CA ILE A 246 -6.48 -23.35 -0.81
C ILE A 246 -6.44 -24.84 -0.41
N ASP A 247 -7.56 -25.49 -0.19
CA ASP A 247 -7.65 -26.88 0.26
C ASP A 247 -7.07 -27.86 -0.77
N SER A 248 -7.23 -27.56 -2.05
CA SER A 248 -6.61 -28.35 -3.13
C SER A 248 -5.08 -28.18 -3.19
N GLY A 249 -4.53 -27.18 -2.48
CA GLY A 249 -3.14 -26.78 -2.55
C GLY A 249 -2.77 -26.07 -3.86
N GLN A 250 -3.74 -25.51 -4.56
CA GLN A 250 -3.53 -24.65 -5.74
C GLN A 250 -2.93 -23.32 -5.29
N ILE A 251 -3.60 -22.63 -4.36
CA ILE A 251 -3.09 -21.47 -3.67
C ILE A 251 -2.16 -21.96 -2.55
N ASN A 252 -0.92 -21.48 -2.57
CA ASN A 252 0.09 -21.87 -1.58
C ASN A 252 0.31 -20.80 -0.51
N ASN A 253 -0.08 -19.57 -0.77
CA ASN A 253 0.14 -18.47 0.16
C ASN A 253 -0.87 -17.32 -0.06
N VAL A 254 -1.07 -16.53 1.00
CA VAL A 254 -1.85 -15.29 0.99
C VAL A 254 -0.99 -14.23 1.66
N LYS A 255 -0.73 -13.13 0.97
CA LYS A 255 0.22 -12.11 1.43
C LYS A 255 -0.24 -10.69 1.12
N GLY A 256 0.30 -9.72 1.87
CA GLY A 256 0.37 -8.32 1.52
C GLY A 256 1.53 -8.07 0.54
N ASN A 257 2.23 -6.93 0.60
CA ASN A 257 3.33 -6.58 -0.31
C ASN A 257 4.47 -7.61 -0.38
N ASP A 258 4.62 -8.45 0.62
CA ASP A 258 5.62 -9.54 0.65
C ASP A 258 5.55 -10.52 -0.53
N TYR A 259 4.46 -10.53 -1.33
CA TYR A 259 4.34 -11.40 -2.49
C TYR A 259 5.37 -11.07 -3.58
N THR A 260 5.86 -9.85 -3.65
CA THR A 260 6.88 -9.41 -4.61
C THR A 260 8.15 -10.27 -4.51
N GLN A 261 8.58 -10.63 -3.30
CA GLN A 261 9.71 -11.55 -3.09
C GLN A 261 9.44 -12.96 -3.61
N ASP A 262 8.18 -13.40 -3.58
CA ASP A 262 7.80 -14.72 -4.09
C ASP A 262 7.76 -14.75 -5.63
N LEU A 263 7.43 -13.63 -6.27
CA LEU A 263 7.59 -13.44 -7.71
C LEU A 263 9.08 -13.54 -8.08
N GLU A 264 9.93 -12.72 -7.48
CA GLU A 264 11.39 -12.69 -7.76
C GLU A 264 12.05 -14.06 -7.63
N THR A 265 11.66 -14.83 -6.61
CA THR A 265 12.23 -16.16 -6.35
C THR A 265 11.61 -17.29 -7.14
N GLY A 266 10.52 -17.03 -7.90
CA GLY A 266 9.74 -18.04 -8.61
C GLY A 266 8.96 -18.99 -7.69
N THR A 267 8.75 -18.59 -6.43
CA THR A 267 7.86 -19.28 -5.49
C THR A 267 6.40 -19.08 -5.90
N MET A 268 6.05 -17.91 -6.37
CA MET A 268 4.81 -17.59 -7.06
C MET A 268 5.06 -17.64 -8.57
N LEU A 269 4.15 -18.22 -9.34
CA LEU A 269 4.15 -18.19 -10.81
C LEU A 269 2.91 -17.49 -11.39
N ALA A 270 1.87 -17.32 -10.62
CA ALA A 270 0.68 -16.56 -10.98
C ALA A 270 -0.12 -16.19 -9.73
N GLY A 271 -0.96 -15.18 -9.84
CA GLY A 271 -1.91 -14.81 -8.80
C GLY A 271 -2.33 -13.35 -8.84
N PHE A 272 -3.04 -12.96 -7.79
CA PHE A 272 -3.51 -11.58 -7.63
C PHE A 272 -2.36 -10.69 -7.16
N VAL A 273 -2.27 -9.52 -7.74
CA VAL A 273 -1.18 -8.58 -7.51
C VAL A 273 -1.71 -7.14 -7.54
N TRP A 274 -1.03 -6.24 -6.87
CA TRP A 274 -1.15 -4.83 -7.17
C TRP A 274 -0.37 -4.54 -8.44
N TYR A 275 -1.06 -3.96 -9.41
CA TYR A 275 -0.58 -3.84 -10.79
C TYR A 275 0.75 -3.08 -10.89
N GLY A 276 0.87 -1.97 -10.16
CA GLY A 276 2.07 -1.12 -10.16
C GLY A 276 3.32 -1.86 -9.71
N ASP A 277 3.24 -2.71 -8.69
CA ASP A 277 4.39 -3.46 -8.18
C ASP A 277 5.02 -4.33 -9.29
N VAL A 278 4.19 -4.99 -10.12
CA VAL A 278 4.68 -5.86 -11.20
C VAL A 278 5.22 -5.05 -12.37
N VAL A 279 4.61 -3.89 -12.66
CA VAL A 279 5.15 -2.94 -13.66
C VAL A 279 6.54 -2.47 -13.24
N MET A 280 6.72 -2.10 -11.99
CA MET A 280 8.01 -1.72 -11.42
C MET A 280 9.03 -2.86 -11.51
N MET A 281 8.65 -4.06 -11.09
CA MET A 281 9.52 -5.24 -11.18
C MET A 281 9.97 -5.53 -12.62
N ASN A 282 9.08 -5.40 -13.60
CA ASN A 282 9.45 -5.57 -15.01
C ASN A 282 10.43 -4.49 -15.49
N THR A 283 10.32 -3.28 -14.99
CA THR A 283 11.26 -2.20 -15.31
C THR A 283 12.67 -2.54 -14.80
N ASP A 284 12.78 -3.07 -13.58
CA ASP A 284 14.05 -3.37 -12.94
C ASP A 284 14.67 -4.68 -13.39
N LEU A 285 13.87 -5.73 -13.58
CA LEU A 285 14.32 -7.11 -13.84
C LEU A 285 14.14 -7.57 -15.30
N GLY A 286 13.52 -6.72 -16.14
CA GLY A 286 13.10 -7.05 -17.51
C GLY A 286 11.74 -7.75 -17.53
N ASP A 287 11.09 -7.77 -18.70
CA ASP A 287 9.71 -8.23 -18.94
C ASP A 287 9.53 -9.75 -18.68
N GLN A 288 9.66 -10.16 -17.42
CA GLN A 288 9.50 -11.55 -17.01
C GLN A 288 8.05 -11.89 -16.66
N TRP A 289 7.25 -10.88 -16.35
CA TRP A 289 5.89 -11.03 -15.85
C TRP A 289 4.89 -10.42 -16.81
N GLY A 290 3.92 -11.23 -17.25
CA GLY A 290 2.66 -10.70 -17.77
C GLY A 290 1.85 -10.16 -16.60
N VAL A 291 1.27 -8.98 -16.79
CA VAL A 291 0.35 -8.37 -15.82
C VAL A 291 -0.79 -7.71 -16.58
N GLU A 292 -2.01 -7.87 -16.11
CA GLU A 292 -3.18 -7.22 -16.71
C GLU A 292 -4.27 -6.91 -15.68
N ILE A 293 -5.07 -5.92 -16.01
CA ILE A 293 -6.40 -5.75 -15.44
C ILE A 293 -7.33 -6.68 -16.23
N PRO A 294 -7.96 -7.68 -15.61
CA PRO A 294 -8.75 -8.66 -16.33
C PRO A 294 -9.93 -8.03 -17.08
N GLU A 295 -10.28 -8.55 -18.27
CA GLU A 295 -11.45 -8.07 -19.04
C GLU A 295 -12.77 -8.17 -18.24
N PHE A 296 -12.88 -9.12 -17.32
CA PHE A 296 -14.06 -9.25 -16.46
C PHE A 296 -14.09 -8.22 -15.31
N GLY A 297 -13.02 -7.49 -15.08
CA GLY A 297 -12.89 -6.41 -14.10
C GLY A 297 -11.79 -6.65 -13.07
N GLY A 298 -10.90 -5.66 -12.93
CA GLY A 298 -9.93 -5.54 -11.84
C GLY A 298 -10.49 -4.66 -10.73
N MET A 299 -9.76 -4.58 -9.62
CA MET A 299 -10.14 -3.71 -8.50
C MET A 299 -9.35 -2.40 -8.54
N ILE A 300 -9.97 -1.33 -8.05
CA ILE A 300 -9.30 -0.08 -7.75
C ILE A 300 -9.65 0.33 -6.32
N ALA A 301 -8.64 0.63 -5.55
CA ALA A 301 -8.77 1.20 -4.22
C ALA A 301 -8.29 2.66 -4.20
N ARG A 302 -8.40 3.29 -3.06
CA ARG A 302 -7.85 4.61 -2.77
C ARG A 302 -7.16 4.55 -1.44
N ASP A 303 -5.89 4.90 -1.42
CA ASP A 303 -5.16 5.12 -0.19
C ASP A 303 -5.06 6.62 0.03
N SER A 304 -5.41 7.07 1.22
CA SER A 304 -5.59 8.48 1.51
C SER A 304 -4.84 8.89 2.77
N PHE A 305 -4.26 10.07 2.75
CA PHE A 305 -3.79 10.74 3.96
C PHE A 305 -4.93 10.98 4.93
N THR A 306 -4.68 10.73 6.19
CA THR A 306 -5.57 11.09 7.30
C THR A 306 -4.78 11.58 8.50
N VAL A 307 -5.40 12.37 9.37
CA VAL A 307 -4.79 12.91 10.58
C VAL A 307 -5.53 12.36 11.81
N PRO A 308 -4.90 11.49 12.61
CA PRO A 308 -5.48 11.01 13.86
C PRO A 308 -5.73 12.12 14.89
N ASN A 309 -6.78 11.97 15.72
CA ASN A 309 -7.15 12.98 16.74
C ASN A 309 -6.00 13.33 17.72
N GLY A 310 -5.10 12.37 17.99
CA GLY A 310 -3.96 12.59 18.88
C GLY A 310 -2.86 13.52 18.33
N THR A 311 -2.92 13.88 17.03
CA THR A 311 -1.98 14.82 16.42
C THR A 311 -2.25 16.24 16.87
N THR A 312 -1.20 17.00 17.18
CA THR A 312 -1.33 18.41 17.62
C THR A 312 -1.80 19.30 16.46
N ALA A 313 -2.44 20.43 16.78
CA ALA A 313 -2.88 21.39 15.75
C ALA A 313 -1.71 21.96 14.94
N GLU A 314 -0.53 22.11 15.54
CA GLU A 314 0.70 22.55 14.85
C GLU A 314 1.16 21.49 13.85
N ASN A 315 1.25 20.23 14.27
CA ASN A 315 1.65 19.14 13.37
C ASN A 315 0.60 18.85 12.29
N LYS A 316 -0.70 19.02 12.60
CA LYS A 316 -1.76 18.95 11.57
C LYS A 316 -1.53 19.99 10.46
N ALA A 317 -1.22 21.24 10.80
CA ALA A 317 -0.92 22.27 9.80
C ALA A 317 0.32 21.91 8.95
N ARG A 318 1.35 21.31 9.56
CA ARG A 318 2.53 20.79 8.86
C ARG A 318 2.20 19.61 7.92
N VAL A 319 1.29 18.74 8.35
CA VAL A 319 0.77 17.65 7.49
C VAL A 319 0.02 18.23 6.29
N GLU A 320 -0.81 19.24 6.49
CA GLU A 320 -1.54 19.93 5.41
C GLU A 320 -0.59 20.57 4.40
N GLU A 321 0.50 21.18 4.85
CA GLU A 321 1.56 21.72 3.98
C GLU A 321 2.28 20.62 3.20
N LEU A 322 2.59 19.48 3.82
CA LEU A 322 3.15 18.30 3.15
C LEU A 322 2.23 17.77 2.06
N ILE A 323 0.94 17.60 2.37
CA ILE A 323 -0.05 17.12 1.41
C ILE A 323 -0.17 18.10 0.24
N ASP A 324 -0.25 19.39 0.51
CA ASP A 324 -0.36 20.42 -0.52
C ASP A 324 0.86 20.45 -1.47
N TYR A 325 2.06 20.19 -0.95
CA TYR A 325 3.26 20.03 -1.76
C TYR A 325 3.14 18.87 -2.75
N TYR A 326 2.66 17.69 -2.32
CA TYR A 326 2.49 16.53 -3.19
C TYR A 326 1.36 16.68 -4.20
N TYR A 327 0.49 17.67 -4.04
CA TYR A 327 -0.55 18.00 -5.01
C TYR A 327 -0.11 19.01 -6.07
N GLN A 328 1.17 19.36 -6.14
CA GLN A 328 1.75 20.03 -7.30
C GLN A 328 1.90 19.00 -8.42
N PRO A 329 1.41 19.26 -9.65
CA PRO A 329 1.41 18.28 -10.74
C PRO A 329 2.78 17.69 -11.07
N GLU A 330 3.84 18.49 -10.99
CA GLU A 330 5.20 18.05 -11.26
C GLU A 330 5.70 17.05 -10.21
N ILE A 331 5.40 17.31 -8.93
CA ILE A 331 5.78 16.43 -7.83
C ILE A 331 4.97 15.14 -7.87
N ALA A 332 3.66 15.26 -8.11
CA ALA A 332 2.78 14.10 -8.27
C ALA A 332 3.22 13.19 -9.42
N ALA A 333 3.68 13.77 -10.54
CA ALA A 333 4.21 13.03 -11.67
C ALA A 333 5.50 12.27 -11.31
N GLU A 334 6.42 12.89 -10.56
CA GLU A 334 7.66 12.22 -10.12
C GLU A 334 7.36 11.01 -9.22
N VAL A 335 6.46 11.17 -8.24
CA VAL A 335 6.03 10.06 -7.39
C VAL A 335 5.34 8.98 -8.23
N ALA A 336 4.40 9.35 -9.10
CA ALA A 336 3.66 8.40 -9.94
C ALA A 336 4.57 7.64 -10.92
N ALA A 337 5.60 8.28 -11.44
CA ALA A 337 6.60 7.62 -12.29
C ALA A 337 7.35 6.51 -11.55
N TYR A 338 7.55 6.67 -10.24
CA TYR A 338 8.21 5.67 -9.40
C TYR A 338 7.24 4.57 -8.94
N VAL A 339 6.10 4.95 -8.32
CA VAL A 339 5.19 3.96 -7.70
C VAL A 339 4.30 3.23 -8.71
N ALA A 340 4.17 3.75 -9.94
CA ALA A 340 3.36 3.19 -11.03
C ALA A 340 1.88 2.94 -10.67
N TYR A 341 1.28 3.81 -9.84
CA TYR A 341 -0.14 3.80 -9.51
C TYR A 341 -0.86 5.03 -10.06
N VAL A 342 -2.17 4.93 -10.18
CA VAL A 342 -3.00 6.05 -10.65
C VAL A 342 -2.90 7.21 -9.67
N THR A 343 -2.45 8.37 -10.16
CA THR A 343 -2.35 9.58 -9.35
C THR A 343 -3.69 10.32 -9.31
N PRO A 344 -4.12 10.82 -8.13
CA PRO A 344 -5.33 11.61 -8.01
C PRO A 344 -5.16 13.08 -8.41
N VAL A 345 -3.99 13.47 -8.95
CA VAL A 345 -3.63 14.87 -9.19
C VAL A 345 -3.82 15.26 -10.66
N GLN A 346 -4.73 16.19 -10.91
CA GLN A 346 -4.96 16.78 -12.22
C GLN A 346 -3.71 17.50 -12.72
N GLY A 347 -3.38 17.33 -14.01
CA GLY A 347 -2.19 17.95 -14.63
C GLY A 347 -0.91 17.11 -14.48
N ALA A 348 -0.93 16.03 -13.68
CA ALA A 348 0.24 15.15 -13.53
C ALA A 348 0.61 14.45 -14.85
N GLN A 349 -0.35 14.11 -15.72
CA GLN A 349 -0.06 13.50 -17.01
C GLN A 349 0.69 14.46 -17.94
N GLU A 350 0.30 15.73 -17.99
CA GLU A 350 1.03 16.75 -18.74
C GLU A 350 2.43 16.99 -18.18
N ALA A 351 2.56 16.98 -16.85
CA ALA A 351 3.85 17.13 -16.17
C ALA A 351 4.76 15.92 -16.41
N MET A 352 4.20 14.70 -16.54
CA MET A 352 4.93 13.47 -16.83
C MET A 352 5.77 13.58 -18.12
N ALA A 353 5.35 14.36 -19.10
CA ALA A 353 6.12 14.59 -20.31
C ALA A 353 7.50 15.24 -20.06
N GLN A 354 7.71 15.86 -18.90
CA GLN A 354 8.98 16.44 -18.50
C GLN A 354 9.75 15.56 -17.51
N VAL A 355 9.03 14.73 -16.74
CA VAL A 355 9.60 13.81 -15.75
C VAL A 355 10.10 12.55 -16.43
N ASP A 356 9.21 11.80 -17.05
CA ASP A 356 9.51 10.61 -17.84
C ASP A 356 8.55 10.49 -19.04
N PRO A 357 8.98 10.96 -20.24
CA PRO A 357 8.14 10.91 -21.43
C PRO A 357 7.64 9.52 -21.81
N SER A 358 8.30 8.44 -21.36
CA SER A 358 7.88 7.06 -21.66
C SER A 358 6.64 6.63 -20.86
N GLN A 359 6.34 7.31 -19.76
CA GLN A 359 5.25 7.01 -18.84
C GLN A 359 3.97 7.82 -19.11
N VAL A 360 3.99 8.78 -20.04
CA VAL A 360 2.83 9.66 -20.31
C VAL A 360 1.57 8.89 -20.67
N ASP A 361 1.73 7.79 -21.41
CA ASP A 361 0.63 6.93 -21.85
C ASP A 361 0.59 5.59 -21.07
N ASN A 362 1.23 5.52 -19.90
CA ASN A 362 1.21 4.31 -19.07
C ASN A 362 -0.16 4.15 -18.38
N PRO A 363 -0.96 3.12 -18.72
CA PRO A 363 -2.30 2.94 -18.18
C PRO A 363 -2.31 2.58 -16.67
N ALA A 364 -1.19 2.15 -16.12
CA ALA A 364 -1.05 1.94 -14.67
C ALA A 364 -1.13 3.26 -13.89
N ILE A 365 -0.70 4.37 -14.51
CA ILE A 365 -0.67 5.72 -13.90
C ILE A 365 -1.81 6.57 -14.43
N PHE A 366 -2.09 6.49 -15.74
CA PHE A 366 -3.09 7.28 -16.45
C PHE A 366 -4.04 6.37 -17.22
N PRO A 367 -4.98 5.69 -16.56
CA PRO A 367 -5.93 4.80 -17.21
C PRO A 367 -6.76 5.53 -18.27
N THR A 368 -6.94 4.89 -19.43
CA THR A 368 -7.85 5.38 -20.47
C THR A 368 -9.31 5.19 -20.06
N GLU A 369 -10.25 5.78 -20.83
CA GLU A 369 -11.68 5.52 -20.61
C GLU A 369 -12.00 4.01 -20.63
N THR A 370 -11.36 3.24 -21.52
CA THR A 370 -11.55 1.79 -21.60
C THR A 370 -11.00 1.07 -20.37
N ASP A 371 -9.86 1.50 -19.83
CA ASP A 371 -9.31 0.90 -18.61
C ASP A 371 -10.25 1.17 -17.42
N TRP A 372 -10.79 2.38 -17.32
CA TRP A 372 -11.78 2.72 -16.28
C TRP A 372 -13.05 1.87 -16.37
N GLU A 373 -13.48 1.45 -17.57
CA GLU A 373 -14.61 0.55 -17.75
C GLU A 373 -14.37 -0.86 -17.15
N HIS A 374 -13.11 -1.26 -16.99
CA HIS A 374 -12.70 -2.54 -16.41
C HIS A 374 -12.30 -2.44 -14.93
N LEU A 375 -12.21 -1.24 -14.35
CA LEU A 375 -11.90 -1.07 -12.93
C LEU A 375 -13.18 -1.00 -12.10
N ARG A 376 -13.21 -1.71 -10.99
CA ARG A 376 -14.34 -1.77 -10.06
C ARG A 376 -13.89 -1.38 -8.67
N GLN A 377 -14.65 -0.53 -8.02
CA GLN A 377 -14.50 -0.27 -6.61
C GLN A 377 -15.32 -1.30 -5.83
N PHE A 378 -14.74 -1.89 -4.79
CA PHE A 378 -15.53 -2.72 -3.90
C PHE A 378 -16.58 -1.88 -3.19
N ARG A 379 -17.85 -2.34 -3.19
CA ARG A 379 -18.93 -1.59 -2.55
C ARG A 379 -18.65 -1.34 -1.07
N THR A 380 -19.14 -0.25 -0.54
CA THR A 380 -19.10 -0.01 0.90
C THR A 380 -19.91 -1.09 1.62
N LEU A 381 -19.31 -1.69 2.63
CA LEU A 381 -19.95 -2.67 3.51
C LEU A 381 -20.58 -1.96 4.71
N THR A 382 -21.70 -2.47 5.19
CA THR A 382 -22.17 -2.09 6.53
C THR A 382 -21.21 -2.63 7.59
N PRO A 383 -21.15 -2.06 8.81
CA PRO A 383 -20.30 -2.57 9.89
C PRO A 383 -20.53 -4.06 10.21
N GLU A 384 -21.78 -4.54 10.09
CA GLU A 384 -22.12 -5.95 10.30
C GLU A 384 -21.57 -6.83 9.17
N GLU A 385 -21.68 -6.41 7.91
CA GLU A 385 -21.09 -7.11 6.76
C GLU A 385 -19.58 -7.13 6.84
N ASP A 386 -18.97 -5.97 7.12
CA ASP A 386 -17.51 -5.84 7.23
C ASP A 386 -16.95 -6.80 8.28
N ASN A 387 -17.52 -6.82 9.47
CA ASN A 387 -17.09 -7.74 10.52
C ASN A 387 -17.29 -9.22 10.11
N ARG A 388 -18.43 -9.55 9.52
CA ARG A 388 -18.75 -10.94 9.12
C ARG A 388 -17.86 -11.41 8.00
N TYR A 389 -17.71 -10.62 6.93
CA TYR A 389 -16.94 -11.01 5.76
C TYR A 389 -15.44 -11.04 6.08
N SER A 390 -14.92 -10.03 6.79
CA SER A 390 -13.53 -10.03 7.24
C SER A 390 -13.21 -11.22 8.13
N THR A 391 -14.11 -11.57 9.08
CA THR A 391 -13.92 -12.75 9.96
C THR A 391 -13.94 -14.05 9.16
N ALA A 392 -14.85 -14.18 8.18
CA ALA A 392 -14.92 -15.38 7.34
C ALA A 392 -13.65 -15.51 6.48
N PHE A 393 -13.19 -14.41 5.88
CA PHE A 393 -11.97 -14.38 5.07
C PHE A 393 -10.74 -14.75 5.91
N GLN A 394 -10.53 -14.11 7.06
CA GLN A 394 -9.40 -14.42 7.96
C GLN A 394 -9.39 -15.88 8.41
N ARG A 395 -10.56 -16.45 8.72
CA ARG A 395 -10.67 -17.88 9.10
C ARG A 395 -10.16 -18.80 7.99
N VAL A 396 -10.44 -18.50 6.73
CA VAL A 396 -9.96 -19.29 5.57
C VAL A 396 -8.45 -19.16 5.41
N LEU A 397 -7.91 -18.00 5.73
CA LEU A 397 -6.47 -17.79 5.73
C LEU A 397 -5.75 -18.47 6.92
N GLY A 398 -6.46 -18.97 7.91
CA GLY A 398 -5.89 -19.58 9.12
C GLY A 398 -5.40 -18.56 10.15
N LEU A 399 -5.93 -17.33 10.10
CA LEU A 399 -5.62 -16.20 10.98
C LEU A 399 -6.68 -16.04 12.09
#